data_9da70ee7efa7726a5c6bd317fd117338
#
_entry.id   9da70ee7efa7726a5c6bd317fd117338
#
_cell.length_a   1.000
_cell.length_b   1.000
_cell.length_c   1.000
_cell.angle_alpha   90.00
_cell.angle_beta   90.00
_cell.angle_gamma   90.00
#
_symmetry.space_group_name_H-M   'P 1'
#
loop_
_entity.id
_entity.type
_entity.pdbx_description
1 polymer ?
#
loop_
_entity_poly.entity_id
_entity_poly.type
_entity_poly.pdbx_seq_one_letter_code
_entity_poly.pdbx_strand_id
1 'polypeptide(L)'
;MNIFERVGRWLTPYKYAFDKEEYHQVEKSSRRAKLSNNKKQEKDMPVMKQEELSDFLERGEIGVSIVNIKEIMDEKSALERLLHSASHNGYFIHTEEHHQLAIRFRKVSAWNYYERSNKRRVKLKPLIEYKEKGLSDKTHLIPVGFHGSENDERLLIDFDSTLNRKHLKKFEDYIAKINEKSDVLWFINIVRQQDDTMIWNASVWDEHGDVIKRESFHDKNKVRWR
;
A
#
# COMPACT_ATOMS: atom_id res chain seq x y z
N MET A 1 -19.12 -6.92 -21.79
CA MET A 1 -17.74 -6.83 -21.24
C MET A 1 -16.98 -8.07 -21.65
N ASN A 2 -15.90 -7.89 -22.43
CA ASN A 2 -15.10 -8.97 -23.01
C ASN A 2 -14.30 -9.70 -21.89
N ILE A 3 -14.04 -11.00 -22.08
CA ILE A 3 -13.30 -11.83 -21.11
C ILE A 3 -11.88 -11.28 -20.84
N PHE A 4 -11.26 -10.67 -21.87
CA PHE A 4 -9.97 -10.00 -21.77
C PHE A 4 -10.00 -8.72 -20.91
N GLU A 5 -11.12 -7.99 -20.90
CA GLU A 5 -11.31 -6.85 -20.02
C GLU A 5 -11.49 -7.28 -18.57
N ARG A 6 -12.18 -8.41 -18.32
CA ARG A 6 -12.32 -8.99 -16.97
C ARG A 6 -10.99 -9.44 -16.41
N VAL A 7 -10.19 -10.12 -17.22
CA VAL A 7 -8.84 -10.57 -16.84
C VAL A 7 -7.91 -9.35 -16.66
N GLY A 8 -7.99 -8.36 -17.55
CA GLY A 8 -7.24 -7.13 -17.44
C GLY A 8 -7.57 -6.34 -16.17
N ARG A 9 -8.84 -6.26 -15.77
CA ARG A 9 -9.28 -5.63 -14.51
C ARG A 9 -8.80 -6.38 -13.28
N TRP A 10 -8.75 -7.69 -13.35
CA TRP A 10 -8.23 -8.51 -12.27
C TRP A 10 -6.71 -8.42 -12.14
N LEU A 11 -5.99 -8.38 -13.27
CA LEU A 11 -4.53 -8.29 -13.33
C LEU A 11 -3.98 -6.87 -13.12
N THR A 12 -4.76 -5.85 -13.48
CA THR A 12 -4.37 -4.44 -13.35
C THR A 12 -5.52 -3.61 -12.78
N PRO A 13 -5.97 -3.86 -11.55
CA PRO A 13 -7.10 -3.14 -10.95
C PRO A 13 -6.89 -1.62 -10.94
N TYR A 14 -5.64 -1.18 -10.87
CA TYR A 14 -5.26 0.24 -10.92
C TYR A 14 -5.56 0.94 -12.25
N LYS A 15 -5.56 0.22 -13.37
CA LYS A 15 -5.84 0.80 -14.68
C LYS A 15 -7.33 1.11 -14.86
N TYR A 16 -8.18 0.35 -14.19
CA TYR A 16 -9.64 0.42 -14.28
C TYR A 16 -10.33 1.02 -13.05
N ALA A 17 -9.57 1.37 -12.00
CA ALA A 17 -10.11 1.98 -10.79
C ALA A 17 -10.63 3.42 -10.99
N PHE A 18 -10.47 3.98 -12.20
CA PHE A 18 -10.77 5.37 -12.53
C PHE A 18 -12.02 5.57 -13.36
N ASP A 19 -12.70 4.50 -13.73
CA ASP A 19 -13.96 4.59 -14.48
C ASP A 19 -15.12 4.61 -13.50
N LYS A 20 -15.55 5.82 -13.11
CA LYS A 20 -16.62 6.05 -12.13
C LYS A 20 -17.93 5.33 -12.48
N GLU A 21 -18.29 5.30 -13.76
CA GLU A 21 -19.55 4.70 -14.19
C GLU A 21 -19.53 3.17 -14.07
N GLU A 22 -18.40 2.54 -14.40
CA GLU A 22 -18.26 1.10 -14.28
C GLU A 22 -18.09 0.64 -12.82
N TYR A 23 -17.44 1.44 -11.97
CA TYR A 23 -17.33 1.13 -10.54
C TYR A 23 -18.71 1.07 -9.89
N HIS A 24 -19.59 2.02 -10.19
CA HIS A 24 -20.97 1.99 -9.70
C HIS A 24 -21.80 0.81 -10.25
N GLN A 25 -21.53 0.33 -11.46
CA GLN A 25 -22.21 -0.84 -12.01
C GLN A 25 -21.72 -2.15 -11.37
N VAL A 26 -20.41 -2.28 -11.13
CA VAL A 26 -19.83 -3.46 -10.42
C VAL A 26 -20.30 -3.50 -8.97
N GLU A 27 -20.37 -2.35 -8.30
CA GLU A 27 -20.88 -2.24 -6.94
C GLU A 27 -22.38 -2.61 -6.87
N LYS A 28 -23.19 -2.12 -7.81
CA LYS A 28 -24.63 -2.50 -7.90
C LYS A 28 -24.83 -3.98 -8.18
N SER A 29 -24.01 -4.61 -9.03
CA SER A 29 -24.10 -6.04 -9.32
C SER A 29 -23.64 -6.91 -8.15
N SER A 30 -22.58 -6.52 -7.45
CA SER A 30 -22.09 -7.23 -6.26
C SER A 30 -23.01 -7.05 -5.05
N ARG A 31 -23.68 -5.89 -4.93
CA ARG A 31 -24.72 -5.66 -3.91
C ARG A 31 -25.96 -6.54 -4.14
N ARG A 32 -26.39 -6.74 -5.39
CA ARG A 32 -27.51 -7.65 -5.68
C ARG A 32 -27.21 -9.12 -5.34
N ALA A 33 -25.97 -9.57 -5.51
CA ALA A 33 -25.54 -10.92 -5.14
C ALA A 33 -25.35 -11.11 -3.63
N LYS A 34 -25.03 -10.06 -2.86
CA LYS A 34 -24.79 -10.08 -1.41
C LYS A 34 -26.05 -9.77 -0.56
N LEU A 35 -27.09 -9.20 -1.14
CA LEU A 35 -28.32 -8.79 -0.43
C LEU A 35 -29.18 -9.97 0.06
N SER A 36 -28.85 -11.22 -0.28
CA SER A 36 -29.61 -12.37 0.21
C SER A 36 -29.15 -12.91 1.57
N ASN A 37 -27.94 -12.59 2.08
CA ASN A 37 -27.40 -13.27 3.25
C ASN A 37 -26.75 -12.45 4.38
N ASN A 38 -26.70 -11.10 4.36
CA ASN A 38 -26.01 -10.38 5.44
C ASN A 38 -26.65 -9.04 5.84
N LYS A 39 -27.85 -9.11 6.45
CA LYS A 39 -28.49 -7.92 7.05
C LYS A 39 -28.05 -7.56 8.47
N LYS A 40 -27.03 -8.18 9.05
CA LYS A 40 -26.72 -8.04 10.50
C LYS A 40 -25.35 -7.49 10.89
N GLN A 41 -24.44 -7.16 9.96
CA GLN A 41 -23.09 -6.68 10.32
C GLN A 41 -22.70 -5.27 9.82
N GLU A 42 -23.64 -4.50 9.27
CA GLU A 42 -23.35 -3.18 8.68
C GLU A 42 -23.50 -1.99 9.63
N LYS A 43 -23.60 -2.21 10.95
CA LYS A 43 -24.04 -1.13 11.89
C LYS A 43 -22.98 -0.33 12.61
N ASP A 44 -21.69 -0.65 12.56
CA ASP A 44 -20.70 -0.03 13.48
C ASP A 44 -19.41 0.52 12.84
N MET A 45 -19.42 0.85 11.55
CA MET A 45 -18.33 1.64 10.97
C MET A 45 -18.78 3.08 10.83
N PRO A 46 -18.09 4.06 11.43
CA PRO A 46 -18.38 5.47 11.18
C PRO A 46 -18.13 5.75 9.70
N VAL A 47 -19.20 5.98 8.94
CA VAL A 47 -19.10 6.49 7.58
C VAL A 47 -18.52 7.89 7.71
N MET A 48 -17.26 8.07 7.34
CA MET A 48 -16.64 9.38 7.25
C MET A 48 -17.49 10.24 6.31
N LYS A 49 -17.86 11.44 6.73
CA LYS A 49 -18.64 12.35 5.90
C LYS A 49 -17.83 12.63 4.63
N GLN A 50 -18.50 12.78 3.51
CA GLN A 50 -17.86 12.98 2.20
C GLN A 50 -16.97 14.24 2.16
N GLU A 51 -17.29 15.24 2.98
CA GLU A 51 -16.49 16.46 3.17
C GLU A 51 -15.18 16.17 3.91
N GLU A 52 -15.20 15.39 4.98
CA GLU A 52 -14.00 14.96 5.71
C GLU A 52 -13.09 14.10 4.82
N LEU A 53 -13.67 13.23 4.00
CA LEU A 53 -12.92 12.42 3.03
C LEU A 53 -12.28 13.32 1.96
N SER A 54 -12.96 14.35 1.48
CA SER A 54 -12.41 15.32 0.53
C SER A 54 -11.21 16.04 1.10
N ASP A 55 -11.29 16.51 2.34
CA ASP A 55 -10.21 17.21 3.04
C ASP A 55 -9.00 16.30 3.29
N PHE A 56 -9.23 15.04 3.65
CA PHE A 56 -8.18 14.03 3.76
C PHE A 56 -7.52 13.76 2.42
N LEU A 57 -8.32 13.63 1.34
CA LEU A 57 -7.83 13.44 -0.02
C LEU A 57 -7.01 14.64 -0.50
N GLU A 58 -7.41 15.87 -0.13
CA GLU A 58 -6.68 17.09 -0.48
C GLU A 58 -5.34 17.20 0.25
N ARG A 59 -5.30 16.82 1.51
CA ARG A 59 -4.08 16.81 2.33
C ARG A 59 -3.17 15.61 2.00
N GLY A 60 -3.70 14.58 1.32
CA GLY A 60 -2.95 13.38 0.98
C GLY A 60 -2.75 12.42 2.17
N GLU A 61 -3.45 12.63 3.25
CA GLU A 61 -3.31 11.93 4.54
C GLU A 61 -4.42 10.89 4.76
N ILE A 62 -4.74 10.09 3.75
CA ILE A 62 -5.85 9.15 3.89
C ILE A 62 -5.49 8.06 4.90
N GLY A 63 -5.96 8.25 6.13
CA GLY A 63 -5.99 7.24 7.16
C GLY A 63 -4.63 6.82 7.74
N VAL A 64 -3.52 7.39 7.27
CA VAL A 64 -2.18 7.09 7.77
C VAL A 64 -1.45 8.37 8.14
N SER A 65 -0.95 8.45 9.37
CA SER A 65 -0.06 9.52 9.84
C SER A 65 1.40 9.07 9.73
N ILE A 66 2.23 9.78 8.97
CA ILE A 66 3.63 9.42 8.77
C ILE A 66 4.55 10.31 9.61
N VAL A 67 5.21 9.69 10.57
CA VAL A 67 6.20 10.31 11.45
C VAL A 67 7.60 10.02 10.93
N ASN A 68 8.39 11.07 10.67
CA ASN A 68 9.79 10.90 10.33
C ASN A 68 10.59 10.56 11.59
N ILE A 69 11.38 9.49 11.53
CA ILE A 69 12.29 9.09 12.61
C ILE A 69 13.73 9.36 12.21
N LYS A 70 14.66 9.33 13.18
CA LYS A 70 16.08 9.66 12.95
C LYS A 70 16.98 8.43 12.89
N GLU A 71 16.52 7.30 13.37
CA GLU A 71 17.30 6.07 13.51
C GLU A 71 16.81 5.01 12.54
N ILE A 72 17.74 4.33 11.88
CA ILE A 72 17.45 3.18 11.03
C ILE A 72 16.94 2.05 11.93
N MET A 73 15.88 1.39 11.47
CA MET A 73 15.31 0.23 12.16
C MET A 73 15.84 -1.06 11.57
N ASP A 74 16.17 -2.00 12.43
CA ASP A 74 16.20 -3.42 12.09
C ASP A 74 14.82 -4.05 12.33
N GLU A 75 14.65 -5.33 12.00
CA GLU A 75 13.35 -6.01 12.18
C GLU A 75 12.90 -6.02 13.66
N LYS A 76 13.84 -6.14 14.59
CA LYS A 76 13.53 -6.20 16.03
C LYS A 76 13.02 -4.87 16.53
N SER A 77 13.74 -3.79 16.26
CA SER A 77 13.36 -2.44 16.68
C SER A 77 12.07 -1.95 15.97
N ALA A 78 11.88 -2.36 14.70
CA ALA A 78 10.63 -2.09 13.99
C ALA A 78 9.44 -2.81 14.65
N LEU A 79 9.58 -4.10 14.96
CA LEU A 79 8.56 -4.89 15.65
C LEU A 79 8.23 -4.30 17.03
N GLU A 80 9.24 -4.04 17.85
CA GLU A 80 9.06 -3.45 19.20
C GLU A 80 8.28 -2.13 19.10
N ARG A 81 8.63 -1.27 18.15
CA ARG A 81 7.93 0.00 17.91
C ARG A 81 6.48 -0.21 17.51
N LEU A 82 6.21 -1.18 16.62
CA LEU A 82 4.86 -1.44 16.10
C LEU A 82 3.94 -2.09 17.13
N LEU A 83 4.46 -2.93 18.01
CA LEU A 83 3.68 -3.53 19.12
C LEU A 83 3.09 -2.46 20.05
N HIS A 84 3.79 -1.33 20.20
CA HIS A 84 3.37 -0.23 21.08
C HIS A 84 2.77 0.97 20.33
N SER A 85 2.63 0.88 19.00
CA SER A 85 2.11 1.98 18.19
C SER A 85 0.59 1.97 18.10
N ALA A 86 0.01 3.17 17.93
CA ALA A 86 -1.36 3.26 17.47
C ALA A 86 -1.49 2.77 16.02
N SER A 87 -2.64 2.21 15.69
CA SER A 87 -2.94 1.80 14.32
C SER A 87 -2.90 3.00 13.37
N HIS A 88 -2.41 2.76 12.16
CA HIS A 88 -2.28 3.75 11.07
C HIS A 88 -1.24 4.86 11.33
N ASN A 89 -0.38 4.72 12.36
CA ASN A 89 0.83 5.52 12.48
C ASN A 89 1.99 4.81 11.78
N GLY A 90 2.57 5.47 10.80
CA GLY A 90 3.75 5.01 10.08
C GLY A 90 5.01 5.71 10.56
N TYR A 91 6.08 4.98 10.75
CA TYR A 91 7.40 5.48 11.11
C TYR A 91 8.30 5.38 9.89
N PHE A 92 8.75 6.52 9.40
CA PHE A 92 9.48 6.64 8.15
C PHE A 92 10.88 7.19 8.35
N ILE A 93 11.84 6.63 7.61
CA ILE A 93 13.17 7.18 7.44
C ILE A 93 13.68 6.94 6.03
N HIS A 94 14.41 7.93 5.52
CA HIS A 94 15.15 7.82 4.27
C HIS A 94 16.57 8.34 4.51
N THR A 95 17.56 7.52 4.17
CA THR A 95 18.99 7.80 4.28
C THR A 95 19.67 7.50 2.95
N GLU A 96 20.99 7.59 2.86
CA GLU A 96 21.74 7.28 1.64
C GLU A 96 21.60 5.80 1.19
N GLU A 97 21.31 4.88 2.12
CA GLU A 97 21.27 3.45 1.86
C GLU A 97 19.93 2.80 2.15
N HIS A 98 19.09 3.41 3.01
CA HIS A 98 17.85 2.83 3.50
C HIS A 98 16.65 3.75 3.26
N HIS A 99 15.57 3.15 2.82
CA HIS A 99 14.25 3.78 2.73
C HIS A 99 13.25 2.87 3.43
N GLN A 100 12.85 3.26 4.64
CA GLN A 100 12.11 2.39 5.53
C GLN A 100 10.76 2.96 5.92
N LEU A 101 9.80 2.05 6.07
CA LEU A 101 8.50 2.35 6.63
C LEU A 101 8.10 1.20 7.56
N ALA A 102 7.74 1.52 8.81
CA ALA A 102 7.09 0.60 9.72
C ALA A 102 5.70 1.11 10.06
N ILE A 103 4.66 0.28 9.90
CA ILE A 103 3.27 0.69 10.12
C ILE A 103 2.42 -0.45 10.66
N ARG A 104 1.50 -0.12 11.58
CA ARG A 104 0.48 -1.05 12.07
C ARG A 104 -0.85 -0.77 11.37
N PHE A 105 -1.42 -1.79 10.76
CA PHE A 105 -2.76 -1.76 10.18
C PHE A 105 -3.75 -2.47 11.09
N ARG A 106 -4.82 -1.78 11.44
CA ARG A 106 -5.93 -2.37 12.16
C ARG A 106 -6.62 -3.44 11.31
N LYS A 107 -7.18 -4.44 11.96
CA LYS A 107 -8.07 -5.43 11.34
C LYS A 107 -9.06 -4.78 10.37
N VAL A 108 -9.24 -5.40 9.20
CA VAL A 108 -10.14 -4.96 8.11
C VAL A 108 -9.68 -3.67 7.40
N SER A 109 -8.46 -3.17 7.65
CA SER A 109 -7.93 -1.98 6.95
C SER A 109 -7.76 -2.20 5.46
N ALA A 110 -7.38 -3.42 5.05
CA ALA A 110 -7.11 -3.76 3.66
C ALA A 110 -8.30 -3.59 2.70
N TRP A 111 -9.51 -3.46 3.23
CA TRP A 111 -10.74 -3.37 2.41
C TRP A 111 -11.29 -1.96 2.30
N ASN A 112 -10.63 -0.97 2.93
CA ASN A 112 -11.05 0.40 2.84
C ASN A 112 -10.46 1.04 1.59
N TYR A 113 -11.28 1.18 0.57
CA TYR A 113 -10.94 1.82 -0.68
C TYR A 113 -11.28 3.30 -0.65
N TYR A 114 -10.28 4.13 -0.97
CA TYR A 114 -10.46 5.55 -1.20
C TYR A 114 -10.31 5.88 -2.69
N GLU A 115 -11.03 6.88 -3.15
CA GLU A 115 -10.91 7.35 -4.53
C GLU A 115 -9.52 7.95 -4.79
N ARG A 116 -8.83 7.47 -5.81
CA ARG A 116 -7.47 7.90 -6.16
C ARG A 116 -7.45 9.00 -7.20
N SER A 117 -6.49 9.91 -7.07
CA SER A 117 -6.23 10.93 -8.07
C SER A 117 -4.93 10.65 -8.86
N ASN A 118 -5.08 10.06 -10.04
CA ASN A 118 -3.94 9.89 -10.96
C ASN A 118 -3.25 11.21 -11.31
N LYS A 119 -4.00 12.30 -11.38
CA LYS A 119 -3.46 13.63 -11.70
C LYS A 119 -2.44 14.10 -10.66
N ARG A 120 -2.66 13.75 -9.39
CA ARG A 120 -1.73 14.09 -8.30
C ARG A 120 -0.51 13.17 -8.33
N ARG A 121 -0.71 11.85 -8.41
CA ARG A 121 0.39 10.86 -8.45
C ARG A 121 1.39 11.11 -9.58
N VAL A 122 0.93 11.52 -10.75
CA VAL A 122 1.81 11.82 -11.89
C VAL A 122 2.78 12.96 -11.58
N LYS A 123 2.37 13.93 -10.75
CA LYS A 123 3.19 15.10 -10.39
C LYS A 123 4.21 14.81 -9.29
N LEU A 124 4.01 13.76 -8.50
CA LEU A 124 4.92 13.40 -7.41
C LEU A 124 6.24 12.88 -7.96
N LYS A 125 7.32 13.27 -7.31
CA LYS A 125 8.67 12.83 -7.61
C LYS A 125 9.13 11.88 -6.49
N PRO A 126 9.11 10.55 -6.73
CA PRO A 126 9.58 9.60 -5.73
C PRO A 126 11.00 9.90 -5.28
N LEU A 127 11.34 9.55 -4.03
CA LEU A 127 12.72 9.67 -3.52
C LEU A 127 13.66 8.65 -4.17
N ILE A 128 13.10 7.57 -4.73
CA ILE A 128 13.83 6.55 -5.49
C ILE A 128 13.23 6.49 -6.89
N GLU A 129 14.00 6.91 -7.87
CA GLU A 129 13.57 6.94 -9.29
C GLU A 129 14.53 6.13 -10.16
N TYR A 130 14.04 5.55 -11.25
CA TYR A 130 14.92 4.92 -12.21
C TYR A 130 15.85 5.93 -12.90
N LYS A 131 17.12 5.56 -13.08
CA LYS A 131 18.10 6.37 -13.85
C LYS A 131 17.72 6.45 -15.33
N GLU A 132 17.19 5.37 -15.85
CA GLU A 132 16.77 5.24 -17.24
C GLU A 132 15.26 5.00 -17.30
N LYS A 133 14.61 5.50 -18.35
CA LYS A 133 13.20 5.20 -18.59
C LYS A 133 13.07 3.71 -18.93
N GLY A 134 12.47 2.96 -18.03
CA GLY A 134 12.30 1.53 -18.15
C GLY A 134 10.86 1.09 -17.87
N LEU A 135 10.67 -0.20 -17.71
CA LEU A 135 9.40 -0.80 -17.33
C LEU A 135 9.20 -0.68 -15.81
N SER A 136 8.99 0.55 -15.36
CA SER A 136 8.69 0.83 -13.94
C SER A 136 7.24 1.21 -13.74
N ASP A 137 6.74 0.86 -12.57
CA ASP A 137 5.52 1.41 -12.00
C ASP A 137 5.90 2.35 -10.85
N LYS A 138 5.16 3.44 -10.66
CA LYS A 138 5.19 4.17 -9.38
C LYS A 138 4.46 3.33 -8.34
N THR A 139 5.25 2.69 -7.50
CA THR A 139 4.79 1.69 -6.52
C THR A 139 4.66 2.34 -5.16
N HIS A 140 3.57 2.05 -4.47
CA HIS A 140 3.33 2.53 -3.11
C HIS A 140 3.98 1.58 -2.09
N LEU A 141 4.61 2.14 -1.05
CA LEU A 141 5.04 1.36 0.09
C LEU A 141 3.85 0.81 0.87
N ILE A 142 2.78 1.57 0.94
CA ILE A 142 1.52 1.14 1.54
C ILE A 142 0.58 0.73 0.42
N PRO A 143 0.12 -0.54 0.37
CA PRO A 143 -0.81 -1.01 -0.64
C PRO A 143 -2.09 -0.20 -0.67
N VAL A 144 -2.69 -0.12 -1.85
CA VAL A 144 -3.89 0.68 -2.10
C VAL A 144 -5.05 0.38 -1.17
N GLY A 145 -5.25 -0.85 -0.82
CA GLY A 145 -6.34 -1.25 0.07
C GLY A 145 -6.08 -0.96 1.56
N PHE A 146 -4.87 -0.50 1.93
CA PHE A 146 -4.46 -0.28 3.33
C PHE A 146 -4.39 1.21 3.70
N HIS A 147 -5.31 2.03 3.24
CA HIS A 147 -5.32 3.47 3.53
C HIS A 147 -4.06 4.24 3.08
N GLY A 148 -3.37 3.76 2.04
CA GLY A 148 -2.18 4.41 1.52
C GLY A 148 -2.47 5.79 0.96
N SER A 149 -1.63 6.77 1.30
CA SER A 149 -1.68 8.11 0.72
C SER A 149 -1.08 8.14 -0.68
N GLU A 150 -1.74 8.84 -1.60
CA GLU A 150 -1.23 9.04 -2.95
C GLU A 150 -0.42 10.32 -3.13
N ASN A 151 -0.43 11.20 -2.14
CA ASN A 151 0.16 12.53 -2.23
C ASN A 151 1.45 12.66 -1.44
N ASP A 152 2.01 11.57 -0.96
CA ASP A 152 3.23 11.57 -0.18
C ASP A 152 4.37 10.94 -0.98
N GLU A 153 5.35 11.75 -1.37
CA GLU A 153 6.54 11.31 -2.13
C GLU A 153 7.35 10.25 -1.38
N ARG A 154 7.30 10.26 -0.04
CA ARG A 154 7.98 9.29 0.82
C ARG A 154 7.45 7.88 0.63
N LEU A 155 6.18 7.75 0.25
CA LEU A 155 5.48 6.48 0.12
C LEU A 155 5.47 5.94 -1.31
N LEU A 156 6.18 6.60 -2.24
CA LEU A 156 6.25 6.23 -3.64
C LEU A 156 7.69 5.95 -4.06
N ILE A 157 7.88 4.90 -4.83
CA ILE A 157 9.15 4.61 -5.52
C ILE A 157 8.88 4.15 -6.94
N ASP A 158 9.84 4.32 -7.84
CA ASP A 158 9.86 3.56 -9.07
C ASP A 158 10.32 2.13 -8.79
N PHE A 159 9.56 1.15 -9.25
CA PHE A 159 9.83 -0.26 -9.00
C PHE A 159 9.52 -1.09 -10.26
N ASP A 160 10.24 -2.19 -10.48
CA ASP A 160 10.03 -3.06 -11.63
C ASP A 160 8.57 -3.48 -11.78
N SER A 161 8.00 -3.24 -12.96
CA SER A 161 6.58 -3.50 -13.21
C SER A 161 6.20 -4.97 -13.06
N THR A 162 7.12 -5.90 -13.36
CA THR A 162 6.87 -7.34 -13.22
C THR A 162 6.90 -7.75 -11.75
N LEU A 163 7.89 -7.26 -11.00
CA LEU A 163 7.97 -7.49 -9.55
C LEU A 163 6.74 -6.91 -8.85
N ASN A 164 6.37 -5.66 -9.18
CA ASN A 164 5.22 -4.99 -8.60
C ASN A 164 3.91 -5.74 -8.87
N ARG A 165 3.62 -6.01 -10.16
CA ARG A 165 2.31 -6.55 -10.57
C ARG A 165 2.12 -8.02 -10.27
N LYS A 166 3.20 -8.82 -10.14
CA LYS A 166 3.12 -10.26 -9.91
C LYS A 166 3.51 -10.64 -8.48
N HIS A 167 4.73 -10.30 -8.08
CA HIS A 167 5.31 -10.80 -6.84
C HIS A 167 4.83 -10.00 -5.63
N LEU A 168 5.03 -8.67 -5.64
CA LEU A 168 4.60 -7.80 -4.57
C LEU A 168 3.08 -7.85 -4.39
N LYS A 169 2.34 -7.78 -5.51
CA LYS A 169 0.88 -7.91 -5.47
C LYS A 169 0.41 -9.21 -4.81
N LYS A 170 1.04 -10.34 -5.14
CA LYS A 170 0.70 -11.63 -4.52
C LYS A 170 0.98 -11.63 -3.02
N PHE A 171 2.07 -11.00 -2.61
CA PHE A 171 2.41 -10.83 -1.20
C PHE A 171 1.36 -9.96 -0.50
N GLU A 172 1.01 -8.80 -1.07
CA GLU A 172 0.00 -7.88 -0.54
C GLU A 172 -1.37 -8.53 -0.42
N ASP A 173 -1.83 -9.27 -1.45
CA ASP A 173 -3.10 -9.98 -1.44
C ASP A 173 -3.16 -11.07 -0.35
N TYR A 174 -2.02 -11.73 -0.07
CA TYR A 174 -1.92 -12.68 1.03
C TYR A 174 -2.07 -11.99 2.40
N ILE A 175 -1.36 -10.87 2.61
CA ILE A 175 -1.45 -10.11 3.86
C ILE A 175 -2.84 -9.49 4.05
N ALA A 176 -3.47 -9.02 2.97
CA ALA A 176 -4.83 -8.50 3.00
C ALA A 176 -5.84 -9.52 3.55
N LYS A 177 -5.73 -10.80 3.14
CA LYS A 177 -6.58 -11.89 3.65
C LYS A 177 -6.38 -12.15 5.15
N ILE A 178 -5.16 -11.98 5.65
CA ILE A 178 -4.87 -12.11 7.09
C ILE A 178 -5.45 -10.92 7.84
N ASN A 179 -5.30 -9.70 7.28
CA ASN A 179 -5.84 -8.49 7.88
C ASN A 179 -7.38 -8.48 7.98
N GLU A 180 -8.09 -9.33 7.25
CA GLU A 180 -9.53 -9.55 7.48
C GLU A 180 -9.84 -10.03 8.92
N LYS A 181 -8.88 -10.70 9.56
CA LYS A 181 -9.08 -11.40 10.83
C LYS A 181 -8.33 -10.78 12.00
N SER A 182 -7.18 -10.13 11.75
CA SER A 182 -6.29 -9.57 12.77
C SER A 182 -5.62 -8.29 12.32
N ASP A 183 -5.07 -7.52 13.26
CA ASP A 183 -4.13 -6.45 12.96
C ASP A 183 -2.90 -7.06 12.30
N VAL A 184 -2.22 -6.27 11.45
CA VAL A 184 -0.93 -6.65 10.88
C VAL A 184 0.10 -5.55 11.14
N LEU A 185 1.29 -5.95 11.54
CA LEU A 185 2.45 -5.11 11.74
C LEU A 185 3.35 -5.28 10.52
N TRP A 186 3.57 -4.20 9.78
CA TRP A 186 4.27 -4.26 8.50
C TRP A 186 5.51 -3.39 8.51
N PHE A 187 6.65 -3.98 8.20
CA PHE A 187 7.92 -3.30 8.05
C PHE A 187 8.46 -3.48 6.63
N ILE A 188 8.81 -2.38 6.00
CA ILE A 188 9.44 -2.32 4.70
C ILE A 188 10.83 -1.70 4.88
N ASN A 189 11.84 -2.36 4.33
CA ASN A 189 13.20 -1.84 4.26
C ASN A 189 13.74 -1.99 2.85
N ILE A 190 13.74 -0.90 2.09
CA ILE A 190 14.36 -0.87 0.78
C ILE A 190 15.82 -0.47 0.96
N VAL A 191 16.72 -1.32 0.51
CA VAL A 191 18.17 -1.15 0.68
C VAL A 191 18.82 -0.90 -0.67
N ARG A 192 19.51 0.23 -0.79
CA ARG A 192 20.35 0.53 -1.96
C ARG A 192 21.55 -0.40 -1.99
N GLN A 193 21.86 -0.93 -3.17
CA GLN A 193 23.04 -1.77 -3.40
C GLN A 193 24.19 -0.93 -3.96
N GLN A 194 25.41 -1.45 -3.84
CA GLN A 194 26.62 -0.77 -4.34
C GLN A 194 26.61 -0.49 -5.86
N ASP A 195 25.88 -1.31 -6.61
CA ASP A 195 25.70 -1.17 -8.05
C ASP A 195 24.53 -0.25 -8.44
N ASP A 196 23.97 0.48 -7.48
CA ASP A 196 22.79 1.34 -7.62
C ASP A 196 21.49 0.58 -7.92
N THR A 197 21.43 -0.72 -7.75
CA THR A 197 20.17 -1.48 -7.70
C THR A 197 19.56 -1.42 -6.31
N MET A 198 18.39 -2.04 -6.08
CA MET A 198 17.77 -2.04 -4.76
C MET A 198 17.13 -3.38 -4.42
N ILE A 199 17.08 -3.66 -3.13
CA ILE A 199 16.33 -4.79 -2.58
C ILE A 199 15.22 -4.25 -1.67
N TRP A 200 13.99 -4.64 -1.96
CA TRP A 200 12.84 -4.39 -1.11
C TRP A 200 12.64 -5.58 -0.19
N ASN A 201 12.92 -5.41 1.09
CA ASN A 201 12.64 -6.40 2.12
C ASN A 201 11.33 -6.03 2.82
N ALA A 202 10.44 -6.99 2.98
CA ALA A 202 9.18 -6.84 3.68
C ALA A 202 9.06 -7.90 4.76
N SER A 203 8.77 -7.46 5.98
CA SER A 203 8.50 -8.32 7.13
C SER A 203 7.15 -7.96 7.71
N VAL A 204 6.32 -8.97 7.93
CA VAL A 204 4.98 -8.81 8.47
C VAL A 204 4.78 -9.74 9.64
N TRP A 205 4.26 -9.19 10.73
CA TRP A 205 3.91 -9.92 11.94
C TRP A 205 2.42 -9.72 12.25
N ASP A 206 1.88 -10.59 13.06
CA ASP A 206 0.55 -10.41 13.65
C ASP A 206 0.59 -9.44 14.85
N GLU A 207 -0.53 -9.24 15.48
CA GLU A 207 -0.69 -8.35 16.64
C GLU A 207 0.09 -8.77 17.89
N HIS A 208 0.56 -10.01 17.93
CA HIS A 208 1.37 -10.58 19.03
C HIS A 208 2.87 -10.56 18.73
N GLY A 209 3.25 -10.24 17.49
CA GLY A 209 4.64 -10.22 17.03
C GLY A 209 5.10 -11.53 16.40
N ASP A 210 4.18 -12.48 16.17
CA ASP A 210 4.50 -13.71 15.46
C ASP A 210 4.65 -13.45 13.97
N VAL A 211 5.68 -14.03 13.36
CA VAL A 211 5.99 -13.82 11.95
C VAL A 211 4.90 -14.41 11.07
N ILE A 212 4.21 -13.56 10.31
CA ILE A 212 3.27 -13.98 9.26
C ILE A 212 4.04 -14.31 7.98
N LYS A 213 4.89 -13.40 7.53
CA LYS A 213 5.63 -13.56 6.29
C LYS A 213 6.82 -12.62 6.20
N ARG A 214 7.88 -13.09 5.52
CA ARG A 214 9.01 -12.31 5.04
C ARG A 214 9.19 -12.56 3.55
N GLU A 215 9.51 -11.52 2.82
CA GLU A 215 9.78 -11.60 1.39
C GLU A 215 10.83 -10.55 1.01
N SER A 216 11.64 -10.87 -0.01
CA SER A 216 12.63 -9.94 -0.56
C SER A 216 12.47 -9.90 -2.09
N PHE A 217 12.43 -8.70 -2.64
CA PHE A 217 12.30 -8.46 -4.07
C PHE A 217 13.52 -7.68 -4.54
N HIS A 218 14.31 -8.28 -5.42
CA HIS A 218 15.49 -7.63 -5.97
C HIS A 218 15.16 -6.97 -7.30
N ASP A 219 15.05 -5.65 -7.29
CA ASP A 219 14.95 -4.84 -8.49
C ASP A 219 16.36 -4.57 -9.05
N LYS A 220 16.62 -5.12 -10.24
CA LYS A 220 17.93 -5.04 -10.90
C LYS A 220 18.12 -3.78 -11.73
N ASN A 221 17.12 -2.91 -11.78
CA ASN A 221 17.22 -1.65 -12.47
C ASN A 221 17.98 -0.64 -11.63
N LYS A 222 18.82 0.18 -12.29
CA LYS A 222 19.58 1.20 -11.61
C LYS A 222 18.71 2.38 -11.22
N VAL A 223 18.81 2.79 -9.98
CA VAL A 223 18.01 3.87 -9.41
C VAL A 223 18.86 5.12 -9.13
N ARG A 224 18.21 6.27 -9.21
CA ARG A 224 18.64 7.51 -8.60
C ARG A 224 18.03 7.58 -7.23
N TRP A 225 18.87 7.58 -6.24
CA TRP A 225 18.51 7.69 -4.84
C TRP A 225 18.72 9.14 -4.40
N ARG A 226 17.70 9.81 -3.89
CA ARG A 226 17.76 11.24 -3.57
C ARG A 226 17.83 11.49 -2.08
#